data_5c6b908b6cc5a92320ea4ffc594f99c6
#
_entry.id   5c6b908b6cc5a92320ea4ffc594f99c6
#
_cell.length_a   1.000
_cell.length_b   1.000
_cell.length_c   1.000
_cell.angle_alpha   90.00
_cell.angle_beta   90.00
_cell.angle_gamma   90.00
#
_symmetry.space_group_name_H-M   'P 1'
#
loop_
_entity.id
_entity.type
_entity.pdbx_description
1 polymer ?
#
loop_
_entity_poly.entity_id
_entity_poly.type
_entity_poly.pdbx_seq_one_letter_code
_entity_poly.pdbx_strand_id
1 'polypeptide(L)'
;SGLDVKSREYLLSVLEKNSKNENAIPFIYVTHQIEEVIPAITHVTLLKDGKVFAKGRKKDILTDEVLSEMFEMPVKVVWENDRPWLIVK
;
A
#
# COMPACT_ATOMS: atom_id res chain seq x y z
N SER A 1 9.54 -2.03 8.09
CA SER A 1 10.81 -1.61 7.55
C SER A 1 11.54 -0.77 8.56
N GLY A 2 12.85 -0.80 8.61
CA GLY A 2 13.66 0.01 9.51
C GLY A 2 14.19 1.28 8.87
N LEU A 3 13.64 1.68 7.72
CA LEU A 3 14.11 2.85 6.99
C LEU A 3 13.48 4.11 7.55
N ASP A 4 14.27 5.20 7.60
CA ASP A 4 13.71 6.51 7.93
C ASP A 4 12.84 7.01 6.77
N VAL A 5 12.08 8.09 7.02
CA VAL A 5 11.14 8.62 6.03
C VAL A 5 11.83 8.98 4.72
N LYS A 6 12.98 9.62 4.80
CA LYS A 6 13.70 10.07 3.61
C LYS A 6 14.17 8.88 2.76
N SER A 7 14.77 7.88 3.40
CA SER A 7 15.27 6.70 2.70
C SER A 7 14.12 5.89 2.11
N ARG A 8 13.03 5.76 2.86
CA ARG A 8 11.83 5.07 2.38
C ARG A 8 11.28 5.76 1.12
N GLU A 9 11.10 7.08 1.18
CA GLU A 9 10.54 7.82 0.05
C GLU A 9 11.45 7.78 -1.17
N TYR A 10 12.77 7.77 -0.95
CA TYR A 10 13.71 7.62 -2.05
C TYR A 10 13.54 6.26 -2.74
N LEU A 11 13.48 5.19 -1.96
CA LEU A 11 13.27 3.84 -2.52
C LEU A 11 11.97 3.76 -3.30
N LEU A 12 10.88 4.29 -2.72
CA LEU A 12 9.58 4.26 -3.38
C LEU A 12 9.60 5.07 -4.68
N SER A 13 10.31 6.19 -4.71
CA SER A 13 10.43 7.00 -5.92
C SER A 13 11.19 6.26 -7.02
N VAL A 14 12.19 5.48 -6.66
CA VAL A 14 12.95 4.66 -7.63
C VAL A 14 12.03 3.59 -8.22
N LEU A 15 11.23 2.92 -7.39
CA LEU A 15 10.28 1.91 -7.86
C LEU A 15 9.25 2.52 -8.79
N GLU A 16 8.70 3.69 -8.42
CA GLU A 16 7.71 4.38 -9.24
C GLU A 16 8.30 4.76 -10.60
N LYS A 17 9.50 5.31 -10.60
CA LYS A 17 10.17 5.74 -11.82
C LYS A 17 10.47 4.55 -12.73
N ASN A 18 10.95 3.45 -12.17
CA ASN A 18 11.27 2.26 -12.95
C ASN A 18 10.03 1.61 -13.55
N SER A 19 8.89 1.73 -12.89
CA SER A 19 7.64 1.15 -13.38
C SER A 19 7.16 1.78 -14.69
N LYS A 20 7.64 2.97 -15.01
CA LYS A 20 7.26 3.69 -16.23
C LYS A 20 8.16 3.39 -17.41
N ASN A 21 9.18 2.57 -17.23
CA ASN A 21 10.08 2.15 -18.29
C ASN A 21 9.41 1.13 -19.20
N GLU A 22 9.75 1.17 -20.51
CA GLU A 22 9.24 0.19 -21.48
C GLU A 22 9.60 -1.24 -21.10
N ASN A 23 10.77 -1.40 -20.46
CA ASN A 23 11.27 -2.71 -20.04
C ASN A 23 11.04 -2.96 -18.55
N ALA A 24 10.00 -2.33 -17.99
CA ALA A 24 9.72 -2.48 -16.57
C ALA A 24 9.46 -3.94 -16.20
N ILE A 25 10.09 -4.38 -15.12
CA ILE A 25 9.92 -5.73 -14.60
C ILE A 25 8.80 -5.68 -13.56
N PRO A 26 7.78 -6.56 -13.68
CA PRO A 26 6.76 -6.64 -12.64
C PRO A 26 7.39 -6.94 -11.29
N PHE A 27 6.86 -6.34 -10.22
CA PHE A 27 7.39 -6.58 -8.89
C PHE A 27 6.26 -6.77 -7.88
N ILE A 28 6.59 -7.44 -6.79
CA ILE A 28 5.72 -7.60 -5.64
C ILE A 28 6.41 -6.91 -4.48
N TYR A 29 5.69 -6.00 -3.81
CA TYR A 29 6.22 -5.26 -2.69
C TYR A 29 5.47 -5.67 -1.42
N VAL A 30 6.22 -6.18 -0.44
CA VAL A 30 5.64 -6.64 0.83
C VAL A 30 5.91 -5.58 1.90
N THR A 31 4.87 -5.15 2.57
CA THR A 31 5.00 -4.09 3.57
C THR A 31 3.93 -4.24 4.65
N HIS A 32 4.16 -3.62 5.80
CA HIS A 32 3.18 -3.50 6.88
C HIS A 32 2.49 -2.13 6.88
N GLN A 33 2.85 -1.25 5.94
CA GLN A 33 2.37 0.13 5.94
C GLN A 33 1.69 0.46 4.62
N ILE A 34 0.41 0.83 4.69
CA ILE A 34 -0.33 1.15 3.46
C ILE A 34 0.21 2.39 2.75
N GLU A 35 0.89 3.26 3.50
CA GLU A 35 1.49 4.47 2.92
C GLU A 35 2.56 4.16 1.88
N GLU A 36 3.04 2.92 1.85
CA GLU A 36 4.02 2.48 0.86
C GLU A 36 3.39 1.96 -0.43
N VAL A 37 2.06 2.01 -0.52
CA VAL A 37 1.35 1.64 -1.75
C VAL A 37 1.40 2.84 -2.70
N ILE A 38 2.45 2.88 -3.51
CA ILE A 38 2.69 3.98 -4.45
C ILE A 38 1.76 3.90 -5.67
N PRO A 39 1.65 4.97 -6.47
CA PRO A 39 0.76 4.96 -7.65
C PRO A 39 0.99 3.80 -8.61
N ALA A 40 2.24 3.35 -8.78
CA ALA A 40 2.56 2.24 -9.67
C ALA A 40 1.92 0.91 -9.25
N ILE A 41 1.61 0.75 -7.97
CA ILE A 41 0.98 -0.46 -7.47
C ILE A 41 -0.50 -0.40 -7.80
N THR A 42 -1.00 -1.42 -8.49
CA THR A 42 -2.38 -1.46 -8.96
C THR A 42 -3.26 -2.37 -8.10
N HIS A 43 -2.69 -3.45 -7.59
CA HIS A 43 -3.42 -4.47 -6.84
C HIS A 43 -2.74 -4.72 -5.50
N VAL A 44 -3.56 -5.07 -4.51
CA VAL A 44 -3.06 -5.41 -3.18
C VAL A 44 -3.67 -6.71 -2.71
N THR A 45 -2.93 -7.40 -1.86
CA THR A 45 -3.41 -8.57 -1.13
C THR A 45 -3.15 -8.32 0.34
N LEU A 46 -4.20 -8.35 1.14
CA LEU A 46 -4.11 -8.17 2.58
C LEU A 46 -4.03 -9.54 3.25
N LEU A 47 -3.06 -9.71 4.11
CA LEU A 47 -2.88 -10.95 4.87
C LEU A 47 -3.19 -10.71 6.33
N LYS A 48 -3.91 -11.65 6.94
CA LYS A 48 -4.22 -11.62 8.37
C LYS A 48 -4.19 -13.06 8.88
N ASP A 49 -3.47 -13.27 9.97
CA ASP A 49 -3.33 -14.59 10.61
C ASP A 49 -2.91 -15.66 9.60
N GLY A 50 -1.97 -15.31 8.72
CA GLY A 50 -1.42 -16.23 7.74
C GLY A 50 -2.34 -16.56 6.57
N LYS A 51 -3.44 -15.84 6.44
CA LYS A 51 -4.43 -16.09 5.37
C LYS A 51 -4.73 -14.82 4.61
N VAL A 52 -5.21 -14.99 3.37
CA VAL A 52 -5.67 -13.85 2.56
C VAL A 52 -6.97 -13.32 3.16
N PHE A 53 -6.94 -12.08 3.62
CA PHE A 53 -8.10 -11.41 4.17
C PHE A 53 -8.94 -10.78 3.05
N ALA A 54 -8.26 -10.10 2.10
CA ALA A 54 -8.90 -9.46 0.97
C ALA A 54 -7.86 -9.25 -0.12
N LYS A 55 -8.28 -9.24 -1.38
CA LYS A 55 -7.40 -8.95 -2.51
C LYS A 55 -8.17 -8.32 -3.65
N GLY A 56 -7.52 -7.48 -4.43
CA GLY A 56 -8.13 -6.82 -5.57
C GLY A 56 -7.43 -5.51 -5.89
N ARG A 57 -8.13 -4.64 -6.61
CA ARG A 57 -7.60 -3.32 -6.93
C ARG A 57 -7.44 -2.50 -5.66
N LYS A 58 -6.36 -1.74 -5.57
CA LYS A 58 -6.01 -1.04 -4.33
C LYS A 58 -7.14 -0.15 -3.80
N LYS A 59 -7.86 0.57 -4.66
CA LYS A 59 -8.92 1.47 -4.20
C LYS A 59 -10.18 0.72 -3.76
N ASP A 60 -10.38 -0.49 -4.23
CA ASP A 60 -11.49 -1.32 -3.80
C ASP A 60 -11.21 -2.00 -2.45
N ILE A 61 -9.95 -2.27 -2.17
CA ILE A 61 -9.54 -3.02 -0.99
C ILE A 61 -9.12 -2.09 0.17
N LEU A 62 -8.38 -1.02 -0.14
CA LEU A 62 -7.89 -0.11 0.90
C LEU A 62 -8.96 0.93 1.23
N THR A 63 -10.04 0.47 1.84
CA THR A 63 -11.17 1.30 2.26
C THR A 63 -11.26 1.36 3.78
N ASP A 64 -12.00 2.35 4.28
CA ASP A 64 -12.22 2.49 5.72
C ASP A 64 -12.80 1.19 6.30
N GLU A 65 -13.79 0.61 5.62
CA GLU A 65 -14.50 -0.56 6.10
C GLU A 65 -13.60 -1.79 6.14
N VAL A 66 -12.89 -2.08 5.06
CA VAL A 66 -12.04 -3.27 4.98
C VAL A 66 -10.90 -3.17 5.98
N LEU A 67 -10.24 -2.02 6.07
CA LEU A 67 -9.11 -1.88 6.97
C LEU A 67 -9.54 -1.81 8.44
N SER A 68 -10.69 -1.22 8.72
CA SER A 68 -11.22 -1.22 10.10
C SER A 68 -11.53 -2.64 10.56
N GLU A 69 -12.07 -3.47 9.67
CA GLU A 69 -12.33 -4.87 9.98
C GLU A 69 -11.03 -5.65 10.15
N MET A 70 -10.07 -5.45 9.25
CA MET A 70 -8.78 -6.16 9.31
C MET A 70 -8.02 -5.82 10.59
N PHE A 71 -7.95 -4.55 10.95
CA PHE A 71 -7.21 -4.09 12.13
C PHE A 71 -8.02 -4.21 13.42
N GLU A 72 -9.30 -4.54 13.32
CA GLU A 72 -10.21 -4.67 14.48
C GLU A 72 -10.26 -3.38 15.31
N MET A 73 -10.21 -2.25 14.61
CA MET A 73 -10.31 -0.92 15.22
C MET A 73 -10.73 0.10 14.15
N PRO A 74 -11.41 1.19 14.55
CA PRO A 74 -11.83 2.19 13.58
C PRO A 74 -10.62 2.90 12.96
N VAL A 75 -10.54 2.87 11.64
CA VAL A 75 -9.52 3.60 10.89
C VAL A 75 -10.15 4.28 9.70
N LYS A 76 -9.47 5.28 9.18
CA LYS A 76 -9.87 6.02 8.00
C LYS A 76 -8.72 6.04 7.01
N VAL A 77 -9.03 5.89 5.73
CA VAL A 77 -8.04 5.98 4.65
C VAL A 77 -8.24 7.30 3.91
N VAL A 78 -7.17 8.07 3.80
CA VAL A 78 -7.19 9.32 3.03
C VAL A 78 -6.26 9.13 1.84
N TRP A 79 -6.77 9.38 0.65
CA TRP A 79 -5.99 9.29 -0.58
C TRP A 79 -5.43 10.65 -0.95
N GLU A 80 -4.13 10.69 -1.18
CA GLU A 80 -3.44 11.91 -1.61
C GLU A 80 -2.35 11.52 -2.59
N ASN A 81 -2.33 12.16 -3.76
CA ASN A 81 -1.39 11.82 -4.84
C ASN A 81 -1.43 10.34 -5.19
N ASP A 82 -2.63 9.77 -5.21
CA ASP A 82 -2.87 8.35 -5.51
C ASP A 82 -2.16 7.38 -4.55
N ARG A 83 -1.93 7.86 -3.31
CA ARG A 83 -1.37 7.06 -2.22
C ARG A 83 -2.34 7.08 -1.03
N PRO A 84 -2.50 5.94 -0.35
CA PRO A 84 -3.36 5.88 0.83
C PRO A 84 -2.60 6.25 2.10
N TRP A 85 -3.27 6.97 2.99
CA TRP A 85 -2.74 7.33 4.30
C TRP A 85 -3.72 6.88 5.36
N LEU A 86 -3.22 6.20 6.39
CA LEU A 86 -4.05 5.62 7.43
C LEU A 86 -4.18 6.59 8.60
N ILE A 87 -5.41 6.82 9.03
CA ILE A 87 -5.68 7.62 10.22
C ILE A 87 -6.42 6.74 11.21
N VAL A 88 -5.86 6.60 12.41
CA VAL A 88 -6.52 5.87 13.49
C VAL A 88 -7.51 6.81 14.18
N LYS A 89 -8.74 6.35 14.34
CA LYS A 89 -9.79 7.14 14.98
C LYS A 89 -9.90 6.89 16.46
#